data_baeded594a7ef3e0f035e7235c6c86b0
#
_entry.id   baeded594a7ef3e0f035e7235c6c86b0
#
_cell.length_a   1.000
_cell.length_b   1.000
_cell.length_c   1.000
_cell.angle_alpha   90.00
_cell.angle_beta   90.00
_cell.angle_gamma   90.00
#
_symmetry.space_group_name_H-M   'P 1'
#
loop_
_entity.id
_entity.type
_entity.pdbx_description
1 polymer ?
#
loop_
_entity_poly.entity_id
_entity_poly.type
_entity_poly.pdbx_seq_one_letter_code
_entity_poly.pdbx_strand_id
1 'polypeptide(L)'
;VHYELGKAIIAPDSITGYIPVTILRDNLEGSYAEGYKTYRLYIELEENDNFIPTLDTLSQARLLQFDNAIDIPEWLDYKGDKIWRPGNPHPDLGDWHPYTFIKLVEQFHTIQYVENMYETYQKMVVYYGGENLEHVPYASFNPYTHIMRKYVLSPLYEYFSDEANREEIVKMYPDYPFNFPNPYAE
;
A
#
# COMPACT_ATOMS: atom_id res chain seq x y z
N VAL A 1 -4.36 4.59 21.87
CA VAL A 1 -4.39 3.14 21.57
C VAL A 1 -4.18 2.99 20.07
N HIS A 2 -3.28 2.11 19.67
CA HIS A 2 -2.86 1.92 18.28
C HIS A 2 -3.42 0.63 17.66
N TYR A 3 -4.10 -0.19 18.46
CA TYR A 3 -4.67 -1.46 18.03
C TYR A 3 -5.88 -1.84 18.86
N GLU A 4 -6.67 -2.76 18.34
CA GLU A 4 -7.75 -3.44 19.03
C GLU A 4 -7.56 -4.96 18.94
N LEU A 5 -7.78 -5.65 20.06
CA LEU A 5 -7.82 -7.10 20.09
C LEU A 5 -9.27 -7.58 19.99
N GLY A 6 -9.55 -8.39 18.99
CA GLY A 6 -10.82 -9.09 18.89
C GLY A 6 -10.89 -10.27 19.86
N LYS A 7 -12.08 -10.85 19.98
CA LYS A 7 -12.30 -12.02 20.84
C LYS A 7 -11.58 -13.23 20.28
N ALA A 8 -10.72 -13.86 21.08
CA ALA A 8 -10.13 -15.15 20.77
C ALA A 8 -11.20 -16.26 20.89
N ILE A 9 -11.42 -17.03 19.83
CA ILE A 9 -12.42 -18.10 19.81
C ILE A 9 -11.83 -19.31 19.09
N ILE A 10 -12.01 -20.49 19.72
CA ILE A 10 -11.89 -21.79 19.06
C ILE A 10 -13.31 -22.30 18.87
N ALA A 11 -13.73 -22.50 17.62
CA ALA A 11 -15.06 -23.01 17.33
C ALA A 11 -15.22 -24.46 17.84
N PRO A 12 -16.44 -24.90 18.19
CA PRO A 12 -16.70 -26.32 18.48
C PRO A 12 -16.17 -27.21 17.34
N ASP A 13 -15.57 -28.33 17.69
CA ASP A 13 -14.98 -29.29 16.75
C ASP A 13 -13.79 -28.77 15.93
N SER A 14 -13.21 -27.60 16.28
CA SER A 14 -12.00 -27.05 15.69
C SER A 14 -10.80 -27.23 16.62
N ILE A 15 -9.64 -27.51 16.05
CA ILE A 15 -8.33 -27.52 16.76
C ILE A 15 -7.58 -26.21 16.52
N THR A 16 -8.16 -25.27 15.80
CA THR A 16 -7.52 -23.98 15.45
C THR A 16 -8.42 -22.84 15.89
N GLY A 17 -7.81 -21.83 16.51
CA GLY A 17 -8.45 -20.56 16.87
C GLY A 17 -7.72 -19.38 16.26
N TYR A 18 -8.41 -18.24 16.24
CA TYR A 18 -7.87 -16.98 15.73
C TYR A 18 -8.03 -15.88 16.79
N ILE A 19 -7.02 -15.04 16.89
CA ILE A 19 -7.05 -13.81 17.67
C ILE A 19 -6.99 -12.67 16.67
N PRO A 20 -8.11 -12.00 16.36
CA PRO A 20 -8.09 -10.84 15.47
C PRO A 20 -7.33 -9.69 16.11
N VAL A 21 -6.40 -9.09 15.37
CA VAL A 21 -5.70 -7.87 15.76
C VAL A 21 -5.96 -6.83 14.69
N THR A 22 -6.66 -5.76 15.06
CA THR A 22 -6.93 -4.63 14.16
C THR A 22 -5.96 -3.50 14.48
N ILE A 23 -5.17 -3.09 13.50
CA ILE A 23 -4.29 -1.93 13.63
C ILE A 23 -5.07 -0.67 13.27
N LEU A 24 -5.12 0.28 14.22
CA LEU A 24 -5.79 1.57 14.06
C LEU A 24 -4.80 2.55 13.40
N ARG A 25 -4.76 2.53 12.08
CA ARG A 25 -3.75 3.26 11.30
C ARG A 25 -3.76 4.76 11.56
N ASP A 26 -4.94 5.36 11.73
CA ASP A 26 -5.10 6.79 11.99
C ASP A 26 -4.50 7.24 13.32
N ASN A 27 -4.21 6.30 14.22
CA ASN A 27 -3.60 6.56 15.52
C ASN A 27 -2.08 6.35 15.52
N LEU A 28 -1.48 5.94 14.40
CA LEU A 28 -0.04 5.76 14.28
C LEU A 28 0.63 7.09 14.00
N GLU A 29 1.67 7.39 14.77
CA GLU A 29 2.49 8.60 14.57
C GLU A 29 3.50 8.38 13.44
N GLY A 30 3.92 9.48 12.86
CA GLY A 30 4.91 9.52 11.80
C GLY A 30 4.31 9.82 10.43
N SER A 31 5.11 10.43 9.62
CA SER A 31 4.78 10.82 8.24
C SER A 31 5.99 10.64 7.34
N TYR A 32 5.79 10.79 6.04
CA TYR A 32 6.90 10.76 5.09
C TYR A 32 7.97 11.82 5.38
N ALA A 33 7.56 13.03 5.79
CA ALA A 33 8.48 14.13 6.08
C ALA A 33 9.20 13.98 7.43
N GLU A 34 8.51 13.42 8.44
CA GLU A 34 9.04 13.29 9.81
C GLU A 34 9.69 11.93 10.08
N GLY A 35 9.55 11.00 9.14
CA GLY A 35 9.89 9.60 9.34
C GLY A 35 8.77 8.82 10.03
N TYR A 36 8.78 7.51 9.87
CA TYR A 36 7.77 6.62 10.44
C TYR A 36 8.24 6.04 11.76
N LYS A 37 7.29 5.86 12.69
CA LYS A 37 7.53 5.26 14.00
C LYS A 37 7.09 3.80 13.97
N THR A 38 8.00 2.91 14.27
CA THR A 38 7.72 1.47 14.38
C THR A 38 7.17 1.14 15.75
N TYR A 39 6.03 0.47 15.78
CA TYR A 39 5.36 -0.01 16.98
C TYR A 39 5.59 -1.51 17.14
N ARG A 40 5.61 -1.97 18.38
CA ARG A 40 5.73 -3.39 18.71
C ARG A 40 4.63 -3.78 19.69
N LEU A 41 3.88 -4.82 19.34
CA LEU A 41 2.86 -5.41 20.17
C LEU A 41 3.28 -6.84 20.52
N TYR A 42 3.45 -7.09 21.79
CA TYR A 42 3.71 -8.42 22.32
C TYR A 42 2.38 -9.01 22.80
N ILE A 43 2.02 -10.18 22.29
CA ILE A 43 0.82 -10.92 22.65
C ILE A 43 1.27 -12.25 23.23
N GLU A 44 0.75 -12.59 24.40
CA GLU A 44 1.03 -13.83 25.09
C GLU A 44 -0.29 -14.52 25.48
N LEU A 45 -0.30 -15.84 25.38
CA LEU A 45 -1.43 -16.67 25.83
C LEU A 45 -1.26 -16.98 27.32
N GLU A 46 -2.24 -16.59 28.13
CA GLU A 46 -2.27 -16.89 29.54
C GLU A 46 -3.17 -18.09 29.86
N GLU A 47 -2.82 -18.84 30.90
CA GLU A 47 -3.63 -19.93 31.43
C GLU A 47 -4.98 -19.43 31.93
N ASN A 48 -6.03 -20.21 31.66
CA ASN A 48 -7.34 -19.99 32.23
C ASN A 48 -8.07 -21.33 32.45
N ASP A 49 -9.31 -21.30 32.95
CA ASP A 49 -10.08 -22.51 33.29
C ASP A 49 -10.29 -23.48 32.11
N ASN A 50 -10.17 -23.02 30.89
CA ASN A 50 -10.42 -23.78 29.66
C ASN A 50 -9.17 -24.02 28.80
N PHE A 51 -8.04 -23.42 29.16
CA PHE A 51 -6.83 -23.45 28.35
C PHE A 51 -5.59 -23.43 29.21
N ILE A 52 -4.74 -24.43 29.00
CA ILE A 52 -3.41 -24.51 29.60
C ILE A 52 -2.40 -24.37 28.47
N PRO A 53 -1.57 -23.29 28.48
CA PRO A 53 -0.53 -23.12 27.47
C PRO A 53 0.49 -24.26 27.53
N THR A 54 1.11 -24.55 26.40
CA THR A 54 2.21 -25.53 26.38
C THR A 54 3.43 -25.00 27.14
N LEU A 55 4.36 -25.88 27.51
CA LEU A 55 5.60 -25.48 28.19
C LEU A 55 6.59 -24.72 27.27
N ASP A 56 6.32 -24.68 25.96
CA ASP A 56 7.14 -23.95 24.99
C ASP A 56 6.71 -22.48 24.92
N THR A 57 7.47 -21.62 25.58
CA THR A 57 7.23 -20.18 25.64
C THR A 57 7.26 -19.50 24.26
N LEU A 58 8.02 -20.03 23.28
CA LEU A 58 8.05 -19.50 21.91
C LEU A 58 6.75 -19.73 21.16
N SER A 59 6.02 -20.76 21.52
CA SER A 59 4.70 -21.07 20.94
C SER A 59 3.56 -20.28 21.58
N GLN A 60 3.77 -19.75 22.78
CA GLN A 60 2.75 -19.02 23.56
C GLN A 60 2.68 -17.53 23.25
N ALA A 61 3.73 -16.97 22.68
CA ALA A 61 3.86 -15.55 22.46
C ALA A 61 4.11 -15.20 21.00
N ARG A 62 3.66 -14.03 20.60
CA ARG A 62 3.93 -13.42 19.28
C ARG A 62 4.29 -11.96 19.44
N LEU A 63 5.33 -11.55 18.73
CA LEU A 63 5.67 -10.15 18.54
C LEU A 63 5.15 -9.71 17.16
N LEU A 64 4.24 -8.74 17.15
CA LEU A 64 3.81 -8.04 15.95
C LEU A 64 4.55 -6.71 15.87
N GLN A 65 5.10 -6.41 14.71
CA GLN A 65 5.73 -5.12 14.42
C GLN A 65 4.98 -4.46 13.28
N PHE A 66 4.65 -3.19 13.42
CA PHE A 66 3.89 -2.43 12.42
C PHE A 66 4.23 -0.94 12.52
N ASP A 67 4.01 -0.25 11.41
CA ASP A 67 4.13 1.21 11.29
C ASP A 67 3.14 1.72 10.25
N ASN A 68 3.19 3.02 9.99
CA ASN A 68 2.37 3.69 8.99
C ASN A 68 3.12 3.93 7.68
N ALA A 69 4.28 3.33 7.51
CA ALA A 69 5.06 3.46 6.30
C ALA A 69 4.32 2.86 5.09
N ILE A 70 4.53 3.48 3.96
CA ILE A 70 4.07 2.96 2.68
C ILE A 70 5.32 2.44 1.98
N ASP A 71 5.36 1.13 1.80
CA ASP A 71 6.47 0.47 1.14
C ASP A 71 6.61 0.92 -0.32
N ILE A 72 7.85 1.07 -0.74
CA ILE A 72 8.17 1.31 -2.13
C ILE A 72 7.84 0.05 -2.92
N PRO A 73 7.03 0.13 -3.99
CA PRO A 73 6.67 -1.04 -4.78
C PRO A 73 7.90 -1.74 -5.37
N GLU A 74 7.81 -3.05 -5.54
CA GLU A 74 8.89 -3.87 -6.10
C GLU A 74 8.97 -3.78 -7.63
N TRP A 75 8.98 -2.56 -8.13
CA TRP A 75 9.19 -2.30 -9.54
C TRP A 75 10.69 -2.32 -9.83
N LEU A 76 11.11 -3.27 -10.65
CA LEU A 76 12.51 -3.56 -10.87
C LEU A 76 12.94 -3.20 -12.30
N ASP A 77 14.14 -2.70 -12.45
CA ASP A 77 14.79 -2.58 -13.74
C ASP A 77 15.37 -3.93 -14.23
N TYR A 78 16.04 -3.92 -15.38
CA TYR A 78 16.66 -5.14 -15.94
C TYR A 78 17.83 -5.68 -15.10
N LYS A 79 18.34 -4.92 -14.13
CA LYS A 79 19.41 -5.34 -13.21
C LYS A 79 18.85 -5.85 -11.88
N GLY A 80 17.54 -5.72 -11.65
CA GLY A 80 16.88 -6.07 -10.40
C GLY A 80 16.87 -4.93 -9.38
N ASP A 81 17.22 -3.69 -9.78
CA ASP A 81 17.14 -2.53 -8.91
C ASP A 81 15.73 -1.94 -8.91
N LYS A 82 15.25 -1.49 -7.73
CA LYS A 82 13.96 -0.77 -7.64
C LYS A 82 14.02 0.53 -8.44
N ILE A 83 13.13 0.65 -9.42
CA ILE A 83 13.15 1.78 -10.37
C ILE A 83 12.37 3.01 -9.90
N TRP A 84 11.46 2.87 -8.97
CA TRP A 84 10.71 3.99 -8.41
C TRP A 84 10.93 4.08 -6.90
N ARG A 85 11.74 5.03 -6.51
CA ARG A 85 12.16 5.27 -5.12
C ARG A 85 12.70 6.69 -4.97
N PRO A 86 12.91 7.19 -3.75
CA PRO A 86 13.57 8.48 -3.54
C PRO A 86 14.90 8.58 -4.31
N GLY A 87 15.03 9.64 -5.11
CA GLY A 87 16.21 9.87 -5.95
C GLY A 87 16.30 9.06 -7.26
N ASN A 88 15.26 8.26 -7.56
CA ASN A 88 15.16 7.55 -8.85
C ASN A 88 13.72 7.64 -9.39
N PRO A 89 13.38 8.69 -10.14
CA PRO A 89 12.03 8.93 -10.64
C PRO A 89 11.60 7.88 -11.67
N HIS A 90 10.29 7.63 -11.72
CA HIS A 90 9.70 6.80 -12.76
C HIS A 90 9.26 7.65 -13.96
N PRO A 91 9.49 7.21 -15.21
CA PRO A 91 9.15 7.99 -16.40
C PRO A 91 7.69 8.44 -16.49
N ASP A 92 6.75 7.59 -16.04
CA ASP A 92 5.32 7.86 -16.13
C ASP A 92 4.73 8.47 -14.83
N LEU A 93 5.48 8.52 -13.72
CA LEU A 93 4.97 8.93 -12.40
C LEU A 93 5.76 10.09 -11.76
N GLY A 94 6.93 10.41 -12.28
CA GLY A 94 7.83 11.40 -11.68
C GLY A 94 8.53 10.87 -10.42
N ASP A 95 8.87 11.77 -9.51
CA ASP A 95 9.55 11.42 -8.27
C ASP A 95 8.67 10.55 -7.36
N TRP A 96 9.34 9.66 -6.61
CA TRP A 96 8.65 8.87 -5.62
C TRP A 96 8.07 9.76 -4.51
N HIS A 97 6.79 9.60 -4.27
CA HIS A 97 6.14 10.13 -3.08
C HIS A 97 5.00 9.16 -2.66
N PRO A 98 4.84 8.86 -1.35
CA PRO A 98 3.79 7.95 -0.88
C PRO A 98 2.38 8.40 -1.29
N TYR A 99 2.12 9.69 -1.28
CA TYR A 99 0.82 10.24 -1.70
C TYR A 99 0.54 9.99 -3.19
N THR A 100 1.56 10.12 -4.05
CA THR A 100 1.43 9.75 -5.48
C THR A 100 1.10 8.28 -5.63
N PHE A 101 1.72 7.40 -4.84
CA PHE A 101 1.46 5.97 -4.88
C PHE A 101 0.04 5.63 -4.40
N ILE A 102 -0.42 6.22 -3.30
CA ILE A 102 -1.82 6.05 -2.84
C ILE A 102 -2.79 6.43 -3.96
N LYS A 103 -2.61 7.62 -4.54
CA LYS A 103 -3.48 8.11 -5.63
C LYS A 103 -3.42 7.24 -6.88
N LEU A 104 -2.24 6.67 -7.19
CA LEU A 104 -2.07 5.72 -8.27
C LEU A 104 -2.90 4.44 -8.04
N VAL A 105 -2.83 3.86 -6.85
CA VAL A 105 -3.59 2.65 -6.48
C VAL A 105 -5.09 2.95 -6.45
N GLU A 106 -5.51 4.05 -5.85
CA GLU A 106 -6.92 4.47 -5.85
C GLU A 106 -7.46 4.60 -7.28
N GLN A 107 -6.71 5.26 -8.15
CA GLN A 107 -7.12 5.46 -9.54
C GLN A 107 -7.09 4.16 -10.34
N PHE A 108 -6.11 3.27 -10.09
CA PHE A 108 -6.05 1.95 -10.70
C PHE A 108 -7.31 1.13 -10.41
N HIS A 109 -7.81 1.17 -9.17
CA HIS A 109 -9.03 0.48 -8.78
C HIS A 109 -10.27 0.98 -9.52
N THR A 110 -10.28 2.21 -10.03
CA THR A 110 -11.44 2.72 -10.78
C THR A 110 -11.68 1.99 -12.10
N ILE A 111 -10.65 1.33 -12.66
CA ILE A 111 -10.75 0.60 -13.94
C ILE A 111 -11.82 -0.50 -13.87
N GLN A 112 -11.99 -1.14 -12.70
CA GLN A 112 -12.99 -2.21 -12.53
C GLN A 112 -14.44 -1.75 -12.76
N TYR A 113 -14.71 -0.46 -12.60
CA TYR A 113 -16.04 0.14 -12.78
C TYR A 113 -16.28 0.69 -14.17
N VAL A 114 -15.25 0.68 -15.04
CA VAL A 114 -15.39 1.08 -16.44
C VAL A 114 -16.10 -0.03 -17.21
N GLU A 115 -17.07 0.35 -18.03
CA GLU A 115 -17.86 -0.59 -18.82
C GLU A 115 -16.96 -1.50 -19.67
N ASN A 116 -17.21 -2.80 -19.59
CA ASN A 116 -16.45 -3.87 -20.27
C ASN A 116 -14.95 -3.98 -19.90
N MET A 117 -14.51 -3.36 -18.81
CA MET A 117 -13.11 -3.38 -18.39
C MET A 117 -12.83 -4.33 -17.21
N TYR A 118 -13.83 -4.88 -16.54
CA TYR A 118 -13.64 -5.70 -15.35
C TYR A 118 -12.69 -6.89 -15.57
N GLU A 119 -12.88 -7.67 -16.64
CA GLU A 119 -11.99 -8.80 -16.94
C GLU A 119 -10.55 -8.35 -17.26
N THR A 120 -10.41 -7.20 -17.91
CA THR A 120 -9.10 -6.62 -18.20
C THR A 120 -8.43 -6.15 -16.91
N TYR A 121 -9.18 -5.51 -16.01
CA TYR A 121 -8.71 -5.12 -14.68
C TYR A 121 -8.20 -6.34 -13.90
N GLN A 122 -8.94 -7.44 -13.88
CA GLN A 122 -8.50 -8.67 -13.19
C GLN A 122 -7.16 -9.21 -13.76
N LYS A 123 -6.98 -9.16 -15.09
CA LYS A 123 -5.71 -9.54 -15.72
C LYS A 123 -4.58 -8.59 -15.35
N MET A 124 -4.87 -7.29 -15.25
CA MET A 124 -3.89 -6.28 -14.84
C MET A 124 -3.49 -6.47 -13.36
N VAL A 125 -4.44 -6.77 -12.47
CA VAL A 125 -4.18 -7.10 -11.06
C VAL A 125 -3.21 -8.27 -10.97
N VAL A 126 -3.47 -9.37 -11.68
CA VAL A 126 -2.56 -10.53 -11.69
C VAL A 126 -1.19 -10.15 -12.25
N TYR A 127 -1.16 -9.39 -13.35
CA TYR A 127 0.08 -9.02 -14.03
C TYR A 127 0.96 -8.09 -13.20
N TYR A 128 0.37 -7.13 -12.48
CA TYR A 128 1.08 -6.16 -11.65
C TYR A 128 1.27 -6.60 -10.19
N GLY A 129 1.07 -7.88 -9.89
CA GLY A 129 1.38 -8.48 -8.58
C GLY A 129 0.36 -8.22 -7.49
N GLY A 130 -0.83 -7.75 -7.82
CA GLY A 130 -1.90 -7.50 -6.87
C GLY A 130 -2.63 -6.18 -7.11
N GLU A 131 -3.67 -5.95 -6.32
CA GLU A 131 -4.49 -4.73 -6.39
C GLU A 131 -3.70 -3.46 -6.07
N ASN A 132 -2.60 -3.59 -5.31
CA ASN A 132 -1.73 -2.49 -4.92
C ASN A 132 -0.53 -2.26 -5.88
N LEU A 133 -0.55 -2.82 -7.07
CA LEU A 133 0.52 -2.65 -8.06
C LEU A 133 1.91 -3.01 -7.51
N GLU A 134 2.03 -4.17 -6.85
CA GLU A 134 3.26 -4.58 -6.18
C GLU A 134 4.43 -4.85 -7.14
N HIS A 135 4.12 -5.23 -8.39
CA HIS A 135 5.13 -5.54 -9.41
C HIS A 135 4.86 -4.86 -10.73
N VAL A 136 5.77 -3.99 -11.17
CA VAL A 136 5.82 -3.49 -12.54
C VAL A 136 7.20 -3.81 -13.11
N PRO A 137 7.31 -4.71 -14.12
CA PRO A 137 8.59 -5.30 -14.51
C PRO A 137 9.60 -4.33 -15.12
N TYR A 138 9.18 -3.15 -15.57
CA TYR A 138 10.03 -2.12 -16.17
C TYR A 138 9.55 -0.72 -15.82
N ALA A 139 10.32 0.29 -16.22
CA ALA A 139 9.97 1.71 -16.06
C ALA A 139 8.77 2.15 -16.92
N SER A 140 7.84 1.28 -17.18
CA SER A 140 6.60 1.56 -17.92
C SER A 140 5.52 0.54 -17.57
N PHE A 141 4.26 0.87 -17.85
CA PHE A 141 3.10 0.00 -17.59
C PHE A 141 2.80 -0.99 -18.74
N ASN A 142 3.82 -1.49 -19.43
CA ASN A 142 3.61 -2.54 -20.45
C ASN A 142 3.08 -3.84 -19.79
N PRO A 143 2.19 -4.60 -20.46
CA PRO A 143 1.63 -4.37 -21.79
C PRO A 143 0.38 -3.48 -21.80
N TYR A 144 -0.07 -2.97 -20.66
CA TYR A 144 -1.31 -2.21 -20.51
C TYR A 144 -1.12 -0.69 -20.56
N THR A 145 -0.02 -0.20 -21.13
CA THR A 145 0.35 1.22 -21.15
C THR A 145 -0.78 2.14 -21.63
N HIS A 146 -1.51 1.79 -22.68
CA HIS A 146 -2.59 2.62 -23.19
C HIS A 146 -3.80 2.68 -22.26
N ILE A 147 -4.09 1.60 -21.51
CA ILE A 147 -5.17 1.54 -20.51
C ILE A 147 -4.77 2.37 -19.31
N MET A 148 -3.55 2.15 -18.79
CA MET A 148 -3.01 2.93 -17.70
C MET A 148 -2.98 4.42 -18.04
N ARG A 149 -2.49 4.77 -19.23
CA ARG A 149 -2.46 6.17 -19.71
C ARG A 149 -3.84 6.79 -19.69
N LYS A 150 -4.85 6.11 -20.25
CA LYS A 150 -6.20 6.65 -20.40
C LYS A 150 -6.96 6.76 -19.07
N TYR A 151 -6.90 5.71 -18.24
CA TYR A 151 -7.79 5.57 -17.09
C TYR A 151 -7.11 5.87 -15.75
N VAL A 152 -5.78 5.95 -15.73
CA VAL A 152 -5.01 6.19 -14.50
C VAL A 152 -4.14 7.42 -14.63
N LEU A 153 -3.18 7.42 -15.55
CA LEU A 153 -2.17 8.49 -15.61
C LEU A 153 -2.74 9.85 -16.02
N SER A 154 -3.69 9.88 -16.97
CA SER A 154 -4.31 11.15 -17.39
C SER A 154 -5.18 11.76 -16.30
N PRO A 155 -6.08 11.03 -15.63
CA PRO A 155 -6.81 11.57 -14.49
C PRO A 155 -5.88 12.01 -13.34
N LEU A 156 -4.78 11.30 -13.08
CA LEU A 156 -3.81 11.72 -12.07
C LEU A 156 -3.06 12.99 -12.47
N TYR A 157 -2.68 13.10 -13.74
CA TYR A 157 -2.06 14.33 -14.23
C TYR A 157 -2.99 15.54 -14.09
N GLU A 158 -4.26 15.39 -14.45
CA GLU A 158 -5.28 16.42 -14.24
C GLU A 158 -5.42 16.75 -12.75
N TYR A 159 -5.51 15.74 -11.88
CA TYR A 159 -5.60 15.92 -10.43
C TYR A 159 -4.41 16.69 -9.85
N PHE A 160 -3.17 16.32 -10.18
CA PHE A 160 -1.97 16.97 -9.68
C PHE A 160 -1.67 18.33 -10.35
N SER A 161 -2.31 18.63 -11.48
CA SER A 161 -2.20 19.91 -12.19
C SER A 161 -3.24 20.93 -11.75
N ASP A 162 -4.33 20.49 -11.12
CA ASP A 162 -5.39 21.35 -10.62
C ASP A 162 -4.91 22.21 -9.45
N GLU A 163 -5.16 23.53 -9.52
CA GLU A 163 -4.64 24.50 -8.55
C GLU A 163 -5.22 24.28 -7.15
N ALA A 164 -6.51 23.96 -7.03
CA ALA A 164 -7.15 23.72 -5.74
C ALA A 164 -6.58 22.47 -5.06
N ASN A 165 -6.39 21.38 -5.83
CA ASN A 165 -5.77 20.17 -5.31
C ASN A 165 -4.32 20.43 -4.88
N ARG A 166 -3.56 21.20 -5.65
CA ARG A 166 -2.18 21.56 -5.32
C ARG A 166 -2.08 22.33 -4.01
N GLU A 167 -2.97 23.28 -3.78
CA GLU A 167 -3.02 24.03 -2.52
C GLU A 167 -3.30 23.12 -1.32
N GLU A 168 -4.16 22.13 -1.47
CA GLU A 168 -4.44 21.15 -0.40
C GLU A 168 -3.27 20.20 -0.18
N ILE A 169 -2.65 19.72 -1.26
CA ILE A 169 -1.49 18.83 -1.18
C ILE A 169 -0.33 19.53 -0.47
N VAL A 170 -0.04 20.79 -0.78
CA VAL A 170 1.03 21.56 -0.11
C VAL A 170 0.78 21.72 1.40
N LYS A 171 -0.49 21.85 1.82
CA LYS A 171 -0.81 21.91 3.26
C LYS A 171 -0.49 20.61 3.98
N MET A 172 -0.72 19.46 3.32
CA MET A 172 -0.44 18.13 3.88
C MET A 172 1.02 17.72 3.71
N TYR A 173 1.61 18.07 2.59
CA TYR A 173 2.94 17.67 2.15
C TYR A 173 3.70 18.87 1.55
N PRO A 174 4.31 19.74 2.39
CA PRO A 174 4.97 20.95 1.92
C PRO A 174 6.07 20.72 0.86
N ASP A 175 6.72 19.55 0.91
CA ASP A 175 7.81 19.17 0.01
C ASP A 175 7.36 18.32 -1.18
N TYR A 176 6.04 18.25 -1.46
CA TYR A 176 5.53 17.45 -2.58
C TYR A 176 6.10 17.97 -3.92
N PRO A 177 6.68 17.09 -4.77
CA PRO A 177 7.51 17.53 -5.91
C PRO A 177 6.72 18.11 -7.07
N PHE A 178 5.42 17.85 -7.20
CA PHE A 178 4.55 18.30 -8.31
C PHE A 178 5.12 18.11 -9.72
N ASN A 179 5.86 17.04 -9.93
CA ASN A 179 6.48 16.72 -11.21
C ASN A 179 5.88 15.48 -11.88
N PHE A 180 4.61 15.21 -11.62
CA PHE A 180 3.88 14.13 -12.28
C PHE A 180 3.85 14.39 -13.79
N PRO A 181 4.37 13.47 -14.63
CA PRO A 181 4.54 13.71 -16.06
C PRO A 181 3.22 13.81 -16.81
N ASN A 182 3.19 14.65 -17.85
CA ASN A 182 2.07 14.65 -18.78
C ASN A 182 2.09 13.34 -19.60
N PRO A 183 1.08 12.46 -19.50
CA PRO A 183 1.08 11.17 -20.18
C PRO A 183 0.95 11.28 -21.71
N TYR A 184 0.70 12.48 -22.24
CA TYR A 184 0.60 12.78 -23.66
C TYR A 184 1.72 13.70 -24.18
N ALA A 185 2.69 14.07 -23.34
CA ALA A 185 3.87 14.78 -23.82
C ALA A 185 4.70 13.85 -24.73
N GLU A 186 5.09 14.38 -25.90
CA GLU A 186 6.00 13.74 -26.83
C GLU A 186 7.46 13.99 -26.44
#